data_165260988e607793502b41fb13da3974
#
_entry.id   165260988e607793502b41fb13da3974
#
_cell.length_a   1.000
_cell.length_b   1.000
_cell.length_c   1.000
_cell.angle_alpha   90.00
_cell.angle_beta   90.00
_cell.angle_gamma   90.00
#
_symmetry.space_group_name_H-M   'P 1'
#
loop_
_entity.id
_entity.type
_entity.pdbx_description
1 polymer ?
#
loop_
_entity_poly.entity_id
_entity_poly.type
_entity_poly.pdbx_seq_one_letter_code
_entity_poly.pdbx_strand_id
1 'polypeptide(L)'
;VALRKSATPGLAVLLAFLLLTGCTGLKRWAYEGFNRDEWQKPEEVIRVLDIRAGDQVADVGSGSGYFTFRLANAVGPGGKVFAVDVDRRMNDYLRERARVEGHKNVEVILAEPDDPGLPPSGVDMIFSVNTYHFLERRTAYFARAGKYLRPGGRVVIIDFNSRQWFDIFGSHHTSPGAIKSEMRSAGFELKHEFTFLPKQAFLVFARSGG
;
A
#
# COMPACT_ATOMS: atom_id res chain seq x y z
N VAL A 1 33.05 16.79 48.56
CA VAL A 1 33.46 15.65 47.75
C VAL A 1 32.35 15.33 46.79
N ALA A 2 32.52 15.72 45.52
CA ALA A 2 31.50 15.52 44.47
C ALA A 2 31.79 14.20 43.75
N LEU A 3 30.87 13.24 43.84
CA LEU A 3 30.93 11.98 43.11
C LEU A 3 30.52 12.23 41.66
N ARG A 4 31.49 12.23 40.75
CA ARG A 4 31.30 12.18 39.30
C ARG A 4 30.84 10.78 38.91
N LYS A 5 29.56 10.59 38.61
CA LYS A 5 29.06 9.35 37.97
C LYS A 5 29.55 9.30 36.54
N SER A 6 30.52 8.45 36.25
CA SER A 6 30.95 8.12 34.91
C SER A 6 29.86 7.30 34.21
N ALA A 7 29.28 7.85 33.17
CA ALA A 7 28.42 7.09 32.30
C ALA A 7 29.24 5.99 31.60
N THR A 8 28.83 4.75 31.72
CA THR A 8 29.49 3.60 31.12
C THR A 8 29.40 3.71 29.56
N PRO A 9 30.57 3.59 28.87
CA PRO A 9 30.62 3.75 27.41
C PRO A 9 29.71 2.76 26.63
N GLY A 10 29.31 1.65 27.25
CA GLY A 10 28.41 0.67 26.67
C GLY A 10 26.99 1.18 26.45
N LEU A 11 26.47 2.09 27.28
CA LEU A 11 25.13 2.64 27.15
C LEU A 11 25.05 3.64 25.99
N ALA A 12 26.10 4.42 25.74
CA ALA A 12 26.16 5.37 24.63
C ALA A 12 26.26 4.65 23.27
N VAL A 13 27.01 3.55 23.20
CA VAL A 13 27.13 2.72 22.00
C VAL A 13 25.83 2.00 21.70
N LEU A 14 25.11 1.52 22.72
CA LEU A 14 23.80 0.88 22.55
C LEU A 14 22.73 1.87 22.05
N LEU A 15 22.72 3.10 22.59
CA LEU A 15 21.85 4.18 22.13
C LEU A 15 22.17 4.63 20.69
N ALA A 16 23.45 4.72 20.32
CA ALA A 16 23.87 5.06 18.96
C ALA A 16 23.49 3.97 17.95
N PHE A 17 23.58 2.68 18.34
CA PHE A 17 23.14 1.57 17.50
C PHE A 17 21.61 1.55 17.32
N LEU A 18 20.84 1.86 18.36
CA LEU A 18 19.39 2.03 18.31
C LEU A 18 18.97 3.22 17.43
N LEU A 19 19.75 4.31 17.42
CA LEU A 19 19.47 5.48 16.57
C LEU A 19 19.83 5.25 15.09
N LEU A 20 20.83 4.43 14.79
CA LEU A 20 21.24 4.12 13.40
C LEU A 20 20.34 3.07 12.72
N THR A 21 19.79 2.13 13.49
CA THR A 21 18.84 1.13 12.98
C THR A 21 17.37 1.59 13.08
N GLY A 22 17.11 2.66 13.84
CA GLY A 22 15.77 3.04 14.29
C GLY A 22 14.80 3.51 13.21
N CYS A 23 15.27 4.15 12.13
CA CYS A 23 14.33 4.74 11.16
C CYS A 23 13.69 3.71 10.22
N THR A 24 14.43 2.72 9.74
CA THR A 24 13.88 1.68 8.84
C THR A 24 13.16 0.59 9.61
N GLY A 25 13.67 0.18 10.77
CA GLY A 25 13.05 -0.82 11.63
C GLY A 25 11.72 -0.36 12.23
N LEU A 26 11.63 0.90 12.68
CA LEU A 26 10.40 1.47 13.24
C LEU A 26 9.34 1.69 12.16
N LYS A 27 9.74 2.20 10.97
CA LYS A 27 8.83 2.31 9.82
C LYS A 27 8.30 0.93 9.41
N ARG A 28 9.18 -0.06 9.25
CA ARG A 28 8.80 -1.43 8.93
C ARG A 28 7.81 -1.98 9.96
N TRP A 29 8.08 -1.84 11.25
CA TRP A 29 7.17 -2.25 12.33
C TRP A 29 5.81 -1.53 12.23
N ALA A 30 5.79 -0.23 11.92
CA ALA A 30 4.55 0.52 11.71
C ALA A 30 3.76 0.03 10.49
N TYR A 31 4.46 -0.37 9.42
CA TYR A 31 3.82 -0.94 8.22
C TYR A 31 3.34 -2.38 8.40
N GLU A 32 4.06 -3.20 9.19
CA GLU A 32 3.71 -4.60 9.43
C GLU A 32 2.67 -4.77 10.56
N GLY A 33 2.59 -3.84 11.53
CA GLY A 33 1.59 -3.76 12.61
C GLY A 33 1.42 -5.05 13.44
N PHE A 34 0.96 -4.91 14.69
CA PHE A 34 0.56 -6.08 15.50
C PHE A 34 -0.76 -6.66 15.00
N ASN A 35 -0.81 -7.99 14.85
CA ASN A 35 -2.01 -8.74 14.47
C ASN A 35 -2.69 -8.22 13.19
N ARG A 36 -1.88 -7.71 12.23
CA ARG A 36 -2.39 -7.13 10.99
C ARG A 36 -3.27 -8.13 10.22
N ASP A 37 -2.87 -9.40 10.18
CA ASP A 37 -3.59 -10.45 9.47
C ASP A 37 -4.99 -10.69 10.05
N GLU A 38 -5.21 -10.53 11.36
CA GLU A 38 -6.50 -10.73 12.00
C GLU A 38 -7.56 -9.71 11.56
N TRP A 39 -7.17 -8.42 11.45
CA TRP A 39 -8.14 -7.37 11.12
C TRP A 39 -8.13 -6.98 9.64
N GLN A 40 -7.03 -7.19 8.93
CA GLN A 40 -6.91 -6.89 7.50
C GLN A 40 -7.26 -8.09 6.61
N LYS A 41 -7.30 -9.30 7.18
CA LYS A 41 -7.74 -10.55 6.55
C LYS A 41 -7.21 -10.73 5.12
N PRO A 42 -5.88 -10.70 4.92
CA PRO A 42 -5.29 -10.58 3.59
C PRO A 42 -5.69 -11.72 2.65
N GLU A 43 -5.82 -12.95 3.15
CA GLU A 43 -6.21 -14.10 2.35
C GLU A 43 -7.67 -13.98 1.86
N GLU A 44 -8.56 -13.45 2.71
CA GLU A 44 -9.94 -13.20 2.33
C GLU A 44 -10.04 -12.04 1.32
N VAL A 45 -9.23 -10.98 1.51
CA VAL A 45 -9.11 -9.89 0.55
C VAL A 45 -8.68 -10.41 -0.82
N ILE A 46 -7.59 -11.17 -0.90
CA ILE A 46 -7.10 -11.73 -2.18
C ILE A 46 -8.16 -12.63 -2.83
N ARG A 47 -8.83 -13.47 -2.04
CA ARG A 47 -9.85 -14.40 -2.54
C ARG A 47 -11.04 -13.69 -3.22
N VAL A 48 -11.53 -12.59 -2.64
CA VAL A 48 -12.71 -11.87 -3.18
C VAL A 48 -12.38 -10.95 -4.34
N LEU A 49 -11.09 -10.69 -4.60
CA LEU A 49 -10.65 -9.85 -5.73
C LEU A 49 -10.72 -10.57 -7.08
N ASP A 50 -10.95 -11.87 -7.13
CA ASP A 50 -11.04 -12.66 -8.35
C ASP A 50 -9.86 -12.38 -9.31
N ILE A 51 -8.63 -12.46 -8.75
CA ILE A 51 -7.40 -12.26 -9.49
C ILE A 51 -7.13 -13.50 -10.36
N ARG A 52 -6.85 -13.30 -11.62
CA ARG A 52 -6.59 -14.38 -12.57
C ARG A 52 -5.10 -14.59 -12.76
N ALA A 53 -4.73 -15.83 -13.02
CA ALA A 53 -3.36 -16.13 -13.45
C ALA A 53 -3.03 -15.35 -14.74
N GLY A 54 -1.92 -14.62 -14.73
CA GLY A 54 -1.51 -13.76 -15.84
C GLY A 54 -1.93 -12.29 -15.70
N ASP A 55 -2.77 -11.93 -14.71
CA ASP A 55 -3.14 -10.53 -14.48
C ASP A 55 -1.92 -9.66 -14.19
N GLN A 56 -2.00 -8.39 -14.57
CA GLN A 56 -1.06 -7.35 -14.21
C GLN A 56 -1.69 -6.43 -13.15
N VAL A 57 -1.09 -6.36 -11.98
CA VAL A 57 -1.63 -5.63 -10.83
C VAL A 57 -0.64 -4.57 -10.37
N ALA A 58 -1.12 -3.35 -10.15
CA ALA A 58 -0.33 -2.31 -9.49
C ALA A 58 -0.72 -2.22 -8.01
N ASP A 59 0.25 -2.41 -7.12
CA ASP A 59 0.11 -2.22 -5.67
C ASP A 59 0.62 -0.82 -5.32
N VAL A 60 -0.30 0.16 -5.23
CA VAL A 60 0.01 1.57 -5.00
C VAL A 60 0.08 1.88 -3.51
N GLY A 61 1.25 2.34 -3.07
CA GLY A 61 1.61 2.45 -1.67
C GLY A 61 2.05 1.08 -1.11
N SER A 62 2.89 0.37 -1.87
CA SER A 62 3.31 -1.01 -1.58
C SER A 62 4.06 -1.17 -0.25
N GLY A 63 4.74 -0.10 0.22
CA GLY A 63 5.48 -0.09 1.47
C GLY A 63 6.48 -1.25 1.58
N SER A 64 6.35 -2.07 2.62
CA SER A 64 7.20 -3.25 2.84
C SER A 64 6.83 -4.47 2.00
N GLY A 65 5.77 -4.40 1.17
CA GLY A 65 5.31 -5.50 0.33
C GLY A 65 4.30 -6.43 0.97
N TYR A 66 3.59 -5.99 1.99
CA TYR A 66 2.64 -6.83 2.72
C TYR A 66 1.58 -7.47 1.81
N PHE A 67 0.97 -6.71 0.89
CA PHE A 67 0.08 -7.25 -0.13
C PHE A 67 0.81 -7.62 -1.42
N THR A 68 1.90 -6.97 -1.77
CA THR A 68 2.64 -7.19 -3.02
C THR A 68 2.94 -8.67 -3.27
N PHE A 69 3.47 -9.39 -2.27
CA PHE A 69 3.84 -10.80 -2.44
C PHE A 69 2.64 -11.74 -2.49
N ARG A 70 1.55 -11.41 -1.80
CA ARG A 70 0.27 -12.14 -1.91
C ARG A 70 -0.35 -11.97 -3.30
N LEU A 71 -0.32 -10.74 -3.82
CA LEU A 71 -0.73 -10.44 -5.19
C LEU A 71 0.15 -11.18 -6.20
N ALA A 72 1.49 -11.19 -6.00
CA ALA A 72 2.43 -11.90 -6.87
C ALA A 72 2.17 -13.40 -6.94
N ASN A 73 1.82 -14.00 -5.80
CA ASN A 73 1.42 -15.40 -5.76
C ASN A 73 0.08 -15.63 -6.49
N ALA A 74 -0.89 -14.72 -6.32
CA ALA A 74 -2.21 -14.85 -6.94
C ALA A 74 -2.16 -14.72 -8.47
N VAL A 75 -1.39 -13.77 -9.02
CA VAL A 75 -1.24 -13.60 -10.48
C VAL A 75 -0.38 -14.69 -11.09
N GLY A 76 0.42 -15.41 -10.29
CA GLY A 76 1.28 -16.50 -10.74
C GLY A 76 2.45 -16.04 -11.64
N PRO A 77 3.25 -17.00 -12.16
CA PRO A 77 4.47 -16.69 -12.91
C PRO A 77 4.23 -16.02 -14.26
N GLY A 78 3.04 -16.13 -14.83
CA GLY A 78 2.65 -15.47 -16.07
C GLY A 78 2.11 -14.06 -15.88
N GLY A 79 1.79 -13.67 -14.65
CA GLY A 79 1.34 -12.33 -14.30
C GLY A 79 2.48 -11.44 -13.79
N LYS A 80 2.14 -10.20 -13.44
CA LYS A 80 3.11 -9.25 -12.88
C LYS A 80 2.47 -8.37 -11.81
N VAL A 81 3.22 -8.04 -10.77
CA VAL A 81 2.87 -7.03 -9.79
C VAL A 81 3.85 -5.88 -9.87
N PHE A 82 3.33 -4.69 -10.11
CA PHE A 82 4.06 -3.42 -10.03
C PHE A 82 3.90 -2.88 -8.61
N ALA A 83 4.95 -2.98 -7.82
CA ALA A 83 5.01 -2.43 -6.47
C ALA A 83 5.41 -0.96 -6.54
N VAL A 84 4.46 -0.08 -6.28
CA VAL A 84 4.58 1.38 -6.53
C VAL A 84 4.62 2.11 -5.20
N ASP A 85 5.69 2.82 -4.92
CA ASP A 85 5.81 3.66 -3.73
C ASP A 85 6.68 4.90 -4.01
N VAL A 86 6.44 5.97 -3.28
CA VAL A 86 7.23 7.22 -3.34
C VAL A 86 8.47 7.17 -2.43
N ASP A 87 8.50 6.26 -1.45
CA ASP A 87 9.62 6.10 -0.53
C ASP A 87 10.71 5.20 -1.14
N ARG A 88 11.82 5.82 -1.59
CA ARG A 88 12.97 5.11 -2.17
C ARG A 88 13.51 4.01 -1.25
N ARG A 89 13.55 4.23 0.07
CA ARG A 89 14.10 3.24 1.02
C ARG A 89 13.20 2.02 1.14
N MET A 90 11.87 2.23 1.11
CA MET A 90 10.91 1.12 1.08
C MET A 90 11.02 0.34 -0.22
N ASN A 91 11.16 1.03 -1.35
CA ASN A 91 11.40 0.39 -2.65
C ASN A 91 12.67 -0.45 -2.68
N ASP A 92 13.78 0.06 -2.13
CA ASP A 92 15.04 -0.70 -2.06
C ASP A 92 14.90 -1.94 -1.15
N TYR A 93 14.22 -1.80 -0.02
CA TYR A 93 13.90 -2.91 0.88
C TYR A 93 13.02 -3.97 0.17
N LEU A 94 11.94 -3.54 -0.49
CA LEU A 94 11.01 -4.43 -1.17
C LEU A 94 11.69 -5.16 -2.34
N ARG A 95 12.55 -4.47 -3.09
CA ARG A 95 13.33 -5.04 -4.19
C ARG A 95 14.26 -6.16 -3.72
N GLU A 96 14.99 -5.91 -2.62
CA GLU A 96 15.86 -6.93 -2.02
C GLU A 96 15.05 -8.11 -1.48
N ARG A 97 13.93 -7.84 -0.83
CA ARG A 97 13.03 -8.87 -0.32
C ARG A 97 12.47 -9.73 -1.45
N ALA A 98 12.00 -9.13 -2.54
CA ALA A 98 11.51 -9.85 -3.72
C ALA A 98 12.59 -10.76 -4.31
N ARG A 99 13.85 -10.28 -4.37
CA ARG A 99 15.00 -11.05 -4.84
C ARG A 99 15.29 -12.27 -3.95
N VAL A 100 15.31 -12.08 -2.64
CA VAL A 100 15.61 -13.13 -1.65
C VAL A 100 14.50 -14.18 -1.60
N GLU A 101 13.24 -13.75 -1.64
CA GLU A 101 12.08 -14.64 -1.61
C GLU A 101 11.73 -15.24 -2.99
N GLY A 102 12.47 -14.88 -4.05
CA GLY A 102 12.34 -15.48 -5.39
C GLY A 102 11.13 -14.99 -6.20
N HIS A 103 10.55 -13.84 -5.86
CA HIS A 103 9.41 -13.26 -6.59
C HIS A 103 9.88 -12.54 -7.87
N LYS A 104 10.08 -13.30 -8.95
CA LYS A 104 10.54 -12.78 -10.25
C LYS A 104 9.49 -11.97 -11.01
N ASN A 105 8.24 -12.07 -10.61
CA ASN A 105 7.08 -11.38 -11.18
C ASN A 105 6.72 -10.09 -10.44
N VAL A 106 7.59 -9.59 -9.55
CA VAL A 106 7.46 -8.30 -8.88
C VAL A 106 8.42 -7.30 -9.49
N GLU A 107 7.90 -6.15 -9.93
CA GLU A 107 8.65 -5.01 -10.43
C GLU A 107 8.42 -3.81 -9.51
N VAL A 108 9.50 -3.20 -9.02
CA VAL A 108 9.43 -2.09 -8.06
C VAL A 108 9.61 -0.76 -8.76
N ILE A 109 8.61 0.11 -8.65
CA ILE A 109 8.55 1.44 -9.27
C ILE A 109 8.67 2.51 -8.19
N LEU A 110 9.63 3.43 -8.37
CA LEU A 110 9.67 4.68 -7.61
C LEU A 110 8.73 5.67 -8.30
N ALA A 111 7.61 5.96 -7.65
CA ALA A 111 6.57 6.82 -8.19
C ALA A 111 6.81 8.30 -7.84
N GLU A 112 6.17 9.17 -8.62
CA GLU A 112 5.96 10.56 -8.24
C GLU A 112 4.70 10.72 -7.39
N PRO A 113 4.60 11.75 -6.54
CA PRO A 113 3.43 11.93 -5.65
C PRO A 113 2.08 12.05 -6.38
N ASP A 114 2.08 12.42 -7.66
CA ASP A 114 0.88 12.62 -8.45
C ASP A 114 0.75 11.66 -9.65
N ASP A 115 1.69 10.73 -9.82
CA ASP A 115 1.66 9.72 -10.90
C ASP A 115 2.27 8.38 -10.44
N PRO A 116 1.55 7.26 -10.57
CA PRO A 116 2.09 5.95 -10.23
C PRO A 116 3.20 5.47 -11.18
N GLY A 117 3.42 6.12 -12.32
CA GLY A 117 4.47 5.76 -13.27
C GLY A 117 4.34 4.37 -13.88
N LEU A 118 3.12 3.88 -14.05
CA LEU A 118 2.87 2.52 -14.56
C LEU A 118 3.21 2.39 -16.04
N PRO A 119 3.46 1.16 -16.53
CA PRO A 119 3.79 0.94 -17.93
C PRO A 119 2.59 1.24 -18.84
N PRO A 120 2.82 1.79 -20.06
CA PRO A 120 1.75 2.09 -21.03
C PRO A 120 0.93 0.87 -21.48
N SER A 121 1.48 -0.35 -21.33
CA SER A 121 0.78 -1.61 -21.62
C SER A 121 -0.43 -1.84 -20.73
N GLY A 122 -0.52 -1.07 -19.64
CA GLY A 122 -1.65 -1.07 -18.74
C GLY A 122 -1.67 -2.23 -17.76
N VAL A 123 -2.55 -2.08 -16.77
CA VAL A 123 -2.79 -3.06 -15.71
C VAL A 123 -4.26 -3.45 -15.66
N ASP A 124 -4.52 -4.66 -15.17
CA ASP A 124 -5.87 -5.19 -14.99
C ASP A 124 -6.49 -4.68 -13.67
N MET A 125 -5.63 -4.35 -12.70
CA MET A 125 -6.07 -3.82 -11.41
C MET A 125 -5.06 -2.82 -10.83
N ILE A 126 -5.56 -1.71 -10.31
CA ILE A 126 -4.85 -0.82 -9.39
C ILE A 126 -5.38 -1.11 -7.99
N PHE A 127 -4.50 -1.57 -7.11
CA PHE A 127 -4.80 -1.94 -5.74
C PHE A 127 -4.10 -0.98 -4.79
N SER A 128 -4.81 -0.45 -3.80
CA SER A 128 -4.28 0.53 -2.84
C SER A 128 -4.84 0.27 -1.46
N VAL A 129 -3.95 0.02 -0.48
CA VAL A 129 -4.32 -0.27 0.90
C VAL A 129 -3.63 0.68 1.87
N ASN A 130 -4.40 1.37 2.71
CA ASN A 130 -3.90 2.34 3.70
C ASN A 130 -3.02 3.45 3.09
N THR A 131 -3.30 3.84 1.86
CA THR A 131 -2.53 4.83 1.10
C THR A 131 -3.38 6.01 0.66
N TYR A 132 -4.66 5.77 0.42
CA TYR A 132 -5.58 6.77 -0.12
C TYR A 132 -5.60 8.06 0.70
N HIS A 133 -5.59 7.96 2.03
CA HIS A 133 -5.61 9.11 2.95
C HIS A 133 -4.32 9.95 2.92
N PHE A 134 -3.21 9.43 2.38
CA PHE A 134 -1.95 10.18 2.21
C PHE A 134 -1.88 10.98 0.91
N LEU A 135 -2.72 10.66 -0.08
CA LEU A 135 -2.72 11.35 -1.36
C LEU A 135 -3.33 12.75 -1.23
N GLU A 136 -2.60 13.79 -1.65
CA GLU A 136 -3.06 15.18 -1.53
C GLU A 136 -4.17 15.54 -2.53
N ARG A 137 -4.01 15.14 -3.81
CA ARG A 137 -4.93 15.44 -4.93
C ARG A 137 -5.58 14.16 -5.47
N ARG A 138 -6.30 13.43 -4.61
CA ARG A 138 -6.82 12.09 -4.87
C ARG A 138 -7.61 11.94 -6.17
N THR A 139 -8.54 12.86 -6.41
CA THR A 139 -9.35 12.86 -7.66
C THR A 139 -8.46 12.97 -8.91
N ALA A 140 -7.50 13.90 -8.92
CA ALA A 140 -6.59 14.06 -10.05
C ALA A 140 -5.65 12.86 -10.20
N TYR A 141 -5.15 12.33 -9.09
CA TYR A 141 -4.31 11.14 -9.06
C TYR A 141 -5.03 9.94 -9.71
N PHE A 142 -6.25 9.61 -9.27
CA PHE A 142 -6.98 8.46 -9.80
C PHE A 142 -7.49 8.70 -11.23
N ALA A 143 -7.83 9.92 -11.62
CA ALA A 143 -8.14 10.26 -13.02
C ALA A 143 -6.92 10.00 -13.94
N ARG A 144 -5.70 10.28 -13.46
CA ARG A 144 -4.46 9.97 -14.16
C ARG A 144 -4.16 8.47 -14.12
N ALA A 145 -4.16 7.86 -12.94
CA ALA A 145 -3.91 6.44 -12.74
C ALA A 145 -4.85 5.57 -13.58
N GLY A 146 -6.10 5.99 -13.73
CA GLY A 146 -7.08 5.32 -14.58
C GLY A 146 -6.64 5.15 -16.03
N LYS A 147 -5.79 6.02 -16.57
CA LYS A 147 -5.28 5.90 -17.94
C LYS A 147 -4.42 4.65 -18.16
N TYR A 148 -3.87 4.11 -17.09
CA TYR A 148 -3.09 2.87 -17.12
C TYR A 148 -3.95 1.61 -17.00
N LEU A 149 -5.26 1.73 -16.72
CA LEU A 149 -6.14 0.58 -16.69
C LEU A 149 -6.46 0.08 -18.11
N ARG A 150 -6.37 -1.21 -18.28
CA ARG A 150 -6.89 -1.90 -19.46
C ARG A 150 -8.42 -1.81 -19.53
N PRO A 151 -9.00 -2.05 -20.71
CA PRO A 151 -10.45 -2.23 -20.82
C PRO A 151 -10.94 -3.31 -19.83
N GLY A 152 -11.98 -3.01 -19.05
CA GLY A 152 -12.47 -3.90 -17.98
C GLY A 152 -11.65 -3.91 -16.71
N GLY A 153 -10.56 -3.14 -16.65
CA GLY A 153 -9.73 -3.01 -15.43
C GLY A 153 -10.45 -2.29 -14.30
N ARG A 154 -9.99 -2.49 -13.08
CA ARG A 154 -10.63 -1.98 -11.86
C ARG A 154 -9.64 -1.30 -10.90
N VAL A 155 -10.16 -0.43 -10.06
CA VAL A 155 -9.46 0.17 -8.92
C VAL A 155 -10.02 -0.40 -7.63
N VAL A 156 -9.14 -0.85 -6.77
CA VAL A 156 -9.46 -1.35 -5.43
C VAL A 156 -8.86 -0.41 -4.39
N ILE A 157 -9.70 0.11 -3.51
CA ILE A 157 -9.29 0.95 -2.39
C ILE A 157 -9.72 0.29 -1.09
N ILE A 158 -8.75 0.01 -0.22
CA ILE A 158 -8.97 -0.45 1.14
C ILE A 158 -8.35 0.59 2.06
N ASP A 159 -9.18 1.33 2.80
CA ASP A 159 -8.67 2.37 3.69
C ASP A 159 -9.48 2.44 4.98
N PHE A 160 -8.89 3.04 6.01
CA PHE A 160 -9.53 3.10 7.32
C PHE A 160 -10.88 3.82 7.27
N ASN A 161 -11.88 3.26 7.95
CA ASN A 161 -13.25 3.76 7.94
C ASN A 161 -13.63 4.63 9.13
N SER A 162 -12.74 4.80 10.13
CA SER A 162 -12.99 5.61 11.31
C SER A 162 -11.74 6.34 11.83
N ARG A 163 -11.96 7.49 12.48
CA ARG A 163 -10.93 8.32 13.12
C ARG A 163 -10.21 7.63 14.28
N GLN A 164 -10.83 6.72 14.99
CA GLN A 164 -10.40 6.22 16.30
C GLN A 164 -9.01 5.58 16.35
N TRP A 165 -8.44 5.21 15.21
CA TRP A 165 -7.11 4.57 15.14
C TRP A 165 -5.97 5.53 14.83
N PHE A 166 -6.24 6.75 14.32
CA PHE A 166 -5.24 7.70 13.84
C PHE A 166 -5.10 8.98 14.65
N ASP A 167 -5.98 9.24 15.62
CA ASP A 167 -5.91 10.45 16.47
C ASP A 167 -4.60 10.55 17.25
N ILE A 168 -3.88 9.42 17.44
CA ILE A 168 -2.56 9.38 18.10
C ILE A 168 -1.44 9.92 17.20
N PHE A 169 -1.61 9.89 15.87
CA PHE A 169 -0.57 10.28 14.89
C PHE A 169 -0.94 11.49 14.02
N GLY A 170 -2.07 12.14 14.26
CA GLY A 170 -2.49 13.34 13.52
C GLY A 170 -2.79 13.11 12.03
N SER A 171 -3.05 11.86 11.62
CA SER A 171 -3.27 11.51 10.23
C SER A 171 -4.69 11.82 9.74
N HIS A 172 -4.78 12.29 8.49
CA HIS A 172 -6.04 12.63 7.85
C HIS A 172 -6.82 11.35 7.48
N HIS A 173 -7.98 11.18 8.09
CA HIS A 173 -8.94 10.13 7.75
C HIS A 173 -9.82 10.57 6.58
N THR A 174 -10.03 9.70 5.60
CA THR A 174 -10.97 9.94 4.50
C THR A 174 -12.18 9.01 4.67
N SER A 175 -13.37 9.60 4.86
CA SER A 175 -14.58 8.79 5.03
C SER A 175 -14.91 7.98 3.77
N PRO A 176 -15.55 6.79 3.89
CA PRO A 176 -15.96 6.00 2.73
C PRO A 176 -16.84 6.78 1.75
N GLY A 177 -17.69 7.69 2.26
CA GLY A 177 -18.52 8.58 1.45
C GLY A 177 -17.69 9.56 0.61
N ALA A 178 -16.63 10.14 1.23
CA ALA A 178 -15.70 11.02 0.51
C ALA A 178 -14.92 10.25 -0.57
N ILE A 179 -14.41 9.05 -0.27
CA ILE A 179 -13.74 8.19 -1.26
C ILE A 179 -14.67 7.94 -2.46
N LYS A 180 -15.92 7.53 -2.21
CA LYS A 180 -16.91 7.28 -3.28
C LYS A 180 -17.17 8.52 -4.13
N SER A 181 -17.28 9.69 -3.51
CA SER A 181 -17.50 10.96 -4.21
C SER A 181 -16.30 11.39 -5.05
N GLU A 182 -15.09 11.32 -4.47
CA GLU A 182 -13.84 11.67 -5.15
C GLU A 182 -13.55 10.74 -6.33
N MET A 183 -13.78 9.42 -6.15
CA MET A 183 -13.62 8.44 -7.23
C MET A 183 -14.61 8.64 -8.36
N ARG A 184 -15.86 9.01 -8.04
CA ARG A 184 -16.86 9.38 -9.08
C ARG A 184 -16.39 10.60 -9.86
N SER A 185 -15.87 11.62 -9.20
CA SER A 185 -15.30 12.81 -9.84
C SER A 185 -14.05 12.49 -10.67
N ALA A 186 -13.33 11.40 -10.34
CA ALA A 186 -12.20 10.89 -11.12
C ALA A 186 -12.61 10.02 -12.32
N GLY A 187 -13.93 9.82 -12.55
CA GLY A 187 -14.44 9.04 -13.68
C GLY A 187 -14.62 7.55 -13.38
N PHE A 188 -14.85 7.18 -12.11
CA PHE A 188 -15.07 5.81 -11.68
C PHE A 188 -16.43 5.63 -11.03
N GLU A 189 -17.01 4.44 -11.18
CA GLU A 189 -18.23 4.01 -10.54
C GLU A 189 -17.93 2.91 -9.52
N LEU A 190 -18.57 2.96 -8.36
CA LEU A 190 -18.53 1.87 -7.38
C LEU A 190 -19.23 0.64 -7.95
N LYS A 191 -18.54 -0.49 -7.97
CA LYS A 191 -19.10 -1.79 -8.41
C LYS A 191 -19.38 -2.71 -7.23
N HIS A 192 -18.47 -2.75 -6.25
CA HIS A 192 -18.62 -3.57 -5.04
C HIS A 192 -18.13 -2.82 -3.80
N GLU A 193 -18.78 -3.11 -2.68
CA GLU A 193 -18.37 -2.70 -1.34
C GLU A 193 -18.43 -3.92 -0.43
N PHE A 194 -17.26 -4.33 0.08
CA PHE A 194 -17.17 -5.44 1.02
C PHE A 194 -17.15 -4.91 2.45
N THR A 195 -17.86 -5.60 3.37
CA THR A 195 -18.05 -5.15 4.75
C THR A 195 -17.40 -6.05 5.80
N PHE A 196 -16.63 -7.05 5.38
CA PHE A 196 -16.03 -8.03 6.28
C PHE A 196 -14.77 -7.53 7.00
N LEU A 197 -14.20 -6.39 6.58
CA LEU A 197 -13.08 -5.76 7.25
C LEU A 197 -13.58 -4.87 8.40
N PRO A 198 -13.21 -5.17 9.66
CA PRO A 198 -13.80 -4.46 10.81
C PRO A 198 -13.36 -3.01 10.94
N LYS A 199 -12.22 -2.63 10.34
CA LYS A 199 -11.58 -1.33 10.53
C LYS A 199 -11.43 -0.51 9.24
N GLN A 200 -11.78 -1.10 8.09
CA GLN A 200 -11.53 -0.50 6.78
C GLN A 200 -12.76 -0.57 5.90
N ALA A 201 -12.93 0.45 5.06
CA ALA A 201 -13.76 0.36 3.88
C ALA A 201 -13.02 -0.43 2.80
N PHE A 202 -13.72 -1.31 2.10
CA PHE A 202 -13.18 -2.05 0.99
C PHE A 202 -14.07 -1.80 -0.24
N LEU A 203 -13.58 -1.00 -1.17
CA LEU A 203 -14.32 -0.44 -2.28
C LEU A 203 -13.67 -0.84 -3.60
N VAL A 204 -14.46 -1.35 -4.53
CA VAL A 204 -14.04 -1.73 -5.87
C VAL A 204 -14.74 -0.86 -6.89
N PHE A 205 -13.97 -0.22 -7.76
CA PHE A 205 -14.44 0.71 -8.77
C PHE A 205 -14.06 0.23 -10.16
N ALA A 206 -14.90 0.53 -11.16
CA ALA A 206 -14.59 0.43 -12.57
C ALA A 206 -14.74 1.81 -13.24
N ARG A 207 -14.18 1.98 -14.45
CA ARG A 207 -14.35 3.24 -15.20
C ARG A 207 -15.83 3.42 -15.55
N SER A 208 -16.29 4.67 -15.46
CA SER A 208 -17.64 5.04 -15.91
C SER A 208 -17.73 4.87 -17.42
N GLY A 209 -18.76 4.14 -17.91
CA GLY A 209 -18.98 3.95 -19.35
C GLY A 209 -18.13 2.86 -20.02
N GLY A 210 -17.51 1.96 -19.21
CA GLY A 210 -16.81 0.76 -19.70
C GLY A 210 -17.69 -0.48 -19.57
#